data_c0ec56f2aaf87c07ff193c8bb7a3a3e9
#
_entry.id   c0ec56f2aaf87c07ff193c8bb7a3a3e9
#
_cell.length_a   1.000
_cell.length_b   1.000
_cell.length_c   1.000
_cell.angle_alpha   90.00
_cell.angle_beta   90.00
_cell.angle_gamma   90.00
#
_symmetry.space_group_name_H-M   'P 1'
#
loop_
_entity.id
_entity.type
_entity.pdbx_description
1 polymer ?
#
loop_
_entity_poly.entity_id
_entity_poly.type
_entity_poly.pdbx_seq_one_letter_code
_entity_poly.pdbx_strand_id
1 'polypeptide(L)'
;MINVNTDMSNKEYHLKAGVSSSAVKSVFKKSIAHWKGQKINPNNPAFAMGTAVHANLLEKERNLVVKGPKTKSSVAFKTMKDNLDKDQVLLTEVEFNVANCIARGALANPLCATALNHTDRVNEVSIFVEDPISGLMLKTRPDLMIESENTVYDVKTTQDASPSGFLRECVKYGYFLQGAHYVYTCQLAGLDISEFS
;
A
#
# COMPACT_ATOMS: atom_id res chain seq x y z
N MET A 1 19.81 -13.28 5.79
CA MET A 1 18.65 -14.18 5.45
C MET A 1 17.77 -13.42 4.47
N ILE A 2 17.40 -14.04 3.36
CA ILE A 2 16.51 -13.44 2.34
C ILE A 2 15.21 -14.23 2.33
N ASN A 3 14.07 -13.54 2.31
CA ASN A 3 12.75 -14.14 2.19
C ASN A 3 11.87 -13.27 1.28
N VAL A 4 11.48 -13.82 0.14
CA VAL A 4 10.52 -13.22 -0.80
C VAL A 4 9.26 -14.09 -0.77
N ASN A 5 8.11 -13.49 -0.47
CA ASN A 5 6.85 -14.22 -0.28
C ASN A 5 5.68 -13.49 -0.95
N THR A 6 5.00 -14.18 -1.85
CA THR A 6 3.85 -13.69 -2.62
C THR A 6 2.51 -13.96 -1.95
N ASP A 7 2.45 -14.90 -0.98
CA ASP A 7 1.20 -15.38 -0.39
C ASP A 7 0.96 -14.87 1.04
N MET A 8 1.88 -14.04 1.54
CA MET A 8 1.78 -13.51 2.90
C MET A 8 0.64 -12.51 3.01
N SER A 9 -0.23 -12.66 3.99
CA SER A 9 -1.27 -11.68 4.26
C SER A 9 -0.68 -10.35 4.75
N ASN A 10 -1.41 -9.25 4.54
CA ASN A 10 -1.01 -7.92 5.00
C ASN A 10 -0.82 -7.89 6.54
N LYS A 11 -1.67 -8.59 7.27
CA LYS A 11 -1.56 -8.71 8.72
C LYS A 11 -0.27 -9.43 9.15
N GLU A 12 0.07 -10.52 8.51
CA GLU A 12 1.31 -11.25 8.80
C GLU A 12 2.54 -10.41 8.49
N TYR A 13 2.55 -9.69 7.35
CA TYR A 13 3.61 -8.77 7.01
C TYR A 13 3.82 -7.70 8.09
N HIS A 14 2.73 -7.10 8.60
CA HIS A 14 2.84 -6.08 9.64
C HIS A 14 3.32 -6.62 10.98
N LEU A 15 2.99 -7.86 11.33
CA LEU A 15 3.42 -8.52 12.57
C LEU A 15 4.91 -8.93 12.55
N LYS A 16 5.49 -9.19 11.38
CA LYS A 16 6.90 -9.55 11.27
C LYS A 16 7.80 -8.37 11.61
N ALA A 17 8.85 -8.65 12.38
CA ALA A 17 9.88 -7.66 12.71
C ALA A 17 10.63 -7.23 11.44
N GLY A 18 11.05 -5.96 11.42
CA GLY A 18 11.82 -5.39 10.34
C GLY A 18 11.60 -3.88 10.20
N VAL A 19 12.58 -3.20 9.65
CA VAL A 19 12.53 -1.77 9.33
C VAL A 19 11.81 -1.60 8.00
N SER A 20 10.63 -0.99 8.03
CA SER A 20 9.83 -0.68 6.84
C SER A 20 10.06 0.75 6.35
N SER A 21 9.64 1.07 5.14
CA SER A 21 9.65 2.43 4.61
C SER A 21 8.93 3.43 5.53
N SER A 22 7.85 3.01 6.20
CA SER A 22 7.14 3.84 7.19
C SER A 22 7.99 4.14 8.42
N ALA A 23 8.78 3.17 8.89
CA ALA A 23 9.75 3.38 9.97
C ALA A 23 10.83 4.38 9.55
N VAL A 24 11.43 4.19 8.36
CA VAL A 24 12.43 5.11 7.79
C VAL A 24 11.87 6.53 7.69
N LYS A 25 10.68 6.70 7.12
CA LYS A 25 10.02 8.01 7.00
C LYS A 25 9.76 8.66 8.35
N SER A 26 9.33 7.89 9.35
CA SER A 26 9.04 8.40 10.70
C SER A 26 10.32 8.84 11.42
N VAL A 27 11.38 8.04 11.33
CA VAL A 27 12.69 8.37 11.95
C VAL A 27 13.30 9.59 11.28
N PHE A 28 13.31 9.65 9.95
CA PHE A 28 13.86 10.77 9.19
C PHE A 28 13.15 12.09 9.49
N LYS A 29 11.82 12.07 9.55
CA LYS A 29 11.00 13.29 9.73
C LYS A 29 10.89 13.74 11.19
N LYS A 30 11.06 12.82 12.12
CA LYS A 30 10.85 13.09 13.54
C LYS A 30 12.00 12.51 14.37
N SER A 31 11.85 11.25 14.83
CA SER A 31 12.89 10.55 15.60
C SER A 31 12.51 9.08 15.83
N ILE A 32 13.46 8.30 16.33
CA ILE A 32 13.24 6.91 16.78
C ILE A 32 12.18 6.85 17.89
N ALA A 33 12.18 7.80 18.83
CA ALA A 33 11.19 7.86 19.92
C ALA A 33 9.76 8.03 19.38
N HIS A 34 9.59 8.91 18.40
CA HIS A 34 8.29 9.10 17.73
C HIS A 34 7.83 7.85 16.99
N TRP A 35 8.73 7.19 16.27
CA TRP A 35 8.42 5.94 15.58
C TRP A 35 7.96 4.85 16.56
N LYS A 36 8.70 4.64 17.67
CA LYS A 36 8.33 3.65 18.68
C LYS A 36 7.03 3.98 19.41
N GLY A 37 6.74 5.26 19.63
CA GLY A 37 5.52 5.75 20.28
C GLY A 37 4.31 5.94 19.36
N GLN A 38 4.47 5.71 18.06
CA GLN A 38 3.41 5.97 17.07
C GLN A 38 2.23 5.01 17.26
N LYS A 39 1.04 5.59 17.47
CA LYS A 39 -0.22 4.86 17.47
C LYS A 39 -0.90 5.06 16.13
N ILE A 40 -1.20 3.97 15.45
CA ILE A 40 -2.00 4.01 14.22
C ILE A 40 -3.48 4.13 14.61
N ASN A 41 -4.17 5.09 14.02
CA ASN A 41 -5.63 5.17 14.16
C ASN A 41 -6.29 4.32 13.05
N PRO A 42 -6.78 3.12 13.37
CA PRO A 42 -7.36 2.23 12.36
C PRO A 42 -8.69 2.74 11.80
N ASN A 43 -9.32 3.72 12.46
CA ASN A 43 -10.60 4.30 12.06
C ASN A 43 -10.46 5.56 11.18
N ASN A 44 -9.27 5.87 10.70
CA ASN A 44 -9.09 7.01 9.79
C ASN A 44 -9.82 6.73 8.46
N PRO A 45 -10.82 7.56 8.07
CA PRO A 45 -11.57 7.36 6.82
C PRO A 45 -10.70 7.32 5.56
N ALA A 46 -9.57 8.04 5.55
CA ALA A 46 -8.64 8.04 4.44
C ALA A 46 -8.00 6.65 4.23
N PHE A 47 -7.77 5.89 5.30
CA PHE A 47 -7.24 4.53 5.19
C PHE A 47 -8.26 3.59 4.55
N ALA A 48 -9.53 3.67 4.94
CA ALA A 48 -10.57 2.84 4.36
C ALA A 48 -10.73 3.07 2.86
N MET A 49 -10.69 4.34 2.42
CA MET A 49 -10.74 4.69 1.00
C MET A 49 -9.51 4.18 0.25
N GLY A 50 -8.31 4.43 0.79
CA GLY A 50 -7.05 3.93 0.22
C GLY A 50 -7.08 2.40 0.07
N THR A 51 -7.40 1.68 1.13
CA THR A 51 -7.50 0.21 1.12
C THR A 51 -8.49 -0.29 0.07
N ALA A 52 -9.66 0.37 -0.06
CA ALA A 52 -10.65 -0.03 -1.05
C ALA A 52 -10.18 0.18 -2.49
N VAL A 53 -9.49 1.30 -2.77
CA VAL A 53 -8.93 1.56 -4.12
C VAL A 53 -7.84 0.56 -4.45
N HIS A 54 -6.92 0.28 -3.51
CA HIS A 54 -5.90 -0.76 -3.66
C HIS A 54 -6.52 -2.13 -3.96
N ALA A 55 -7.47 -2.57 -3.13
CA ALA A 55 -8.14 -3.85 -3.33
C ALA A 55 -8.83 -3.94 -4.70
N ASN A 56 -9.49 -2.86 -5.15
CA ASN A 56 -10.16 -2.83 -6.44
C ASN A 56 -9.20 -2.84 -7.64
N LEU A 57 -7.97 -2.37 -7.48
CA LEU A 57 -6.95 -2.34 -8.53
C LEU A 57 -6.09 -3.60 -8.56
N LEU A 58 -5.71 -4.11 -7.40
CA LEU A 58 -4.66 -5.12 -7.26
C LEU A 58 -5.19 -6.51 -6.89
N GLU A 59 -6.31 -6.58 -6.15
CA GLU A 59 -6.83 -7.82 -5.56
C GLU A 59 -8.34 -7.99 -5.78
N LYS A 60 -8.85 -7.55 -6.92
CA LYS A 60 -10.29 -7.51 -7.24
C LYS A 60 -11.01 -8.85 -7.02
N GLU A 61 -10.32 -9.96 -7.28
CA GLU A 61 -10.88 -11.33 -7.15
C GLU A 61 -11.16 -11.70 -5.70
N ARG A 62 -10.52 -11.05 -4.73
CA ARG A 62 -10.69 -11.35 -3.29
C ARG A 62 -11.93 -10.75 -2.66
N ASN A 63 -12.67 -9.89 -3.37
CA ASN A 63 -13.89 -9.23 -2.87
C ASN A 63 -13.71 -8.57 -1.48
N LEU A 64 -12.61 -7.86 -1.31
CA LEU A 64 -12.25 -7.23 -0.04
C LEU A 64 -13.08 -5.98 0.29
N VAL A 65 -13.76 -5.39 -0.69
CA VAL A 65 -14.53 -4.15 -0.51
C VAL A 65 -16.02 -4.46 -0.46
N VAL A 66 -16.62 -4.22 0.70
CA VAL A 66 -18.03 -4.48 0.96
C VAL A 66 -18.83 -3.18 0.87
N LYS A 67 -19.89 -3.18 0.05
CA LYS A 67 -20.83 -2.08 -0.05
C LYS A 67 -21.81 -2.11 1.12
N GLY A 68 -21.81 -1.07 1.93
CA GLY A 68 -22.72 -0.89 3.04
C GLY A 68 -23.87 0.11 2.76
N PRO A 69 -24.71 0.35 3.78
CA PRO A 69 -25.76 1.36 3.74
C PRO A 69 -25.24 2.78 3.53
N LYS A 70 -26.17 3.71 3.27
CA LYS A 70 -25.83 5.13 3.01
C LYS A 70 -25.10 5.82 4.15
N THR A 71 -25.36 5.43 5.40
CA THR A 71 -24.82 6.12 6.59
C THR A 71 -24.14 5.17 7.55
N LYS A 72 -22.98 5.59 8.08
CA LYS A 72 -22.20 4.82 9.07
C LYS A 72 -22.90 4.70 10.44
N SER A 73 -23.82 5.62 10.75
CA SER A 73 -24.57 5.63 12.00
C SER A 73 -25.73 4.64 12.06
N SER A 74 -26.16 4.10 10.91
CA SER A 74 -27.28 3.16 10.85
C SER A 74 -26.98 1.85 11.58
N VAL A 75 -28.00 1.23 12.15
CA VAL A 75 -27.88 -0.09 12.78
C VAL A 75 -27.35 -1.11 11.78
N ALA A 76 -27.89 -1.10 10.55
CA ALA A 76 -27.44 -2.01 9.49
C ALA A 76 -25.95 -1.89 9.20
N PHE A 77 -25.38 -0.66 9.15
CA PHE A 77 -23.94 -0.49 8.94
C PHE A 77 -23.12 -1.07 10.10
N LYS A 78 -23.54 -0.86 11.32
CA LYS A 78 -22.85 -1.39 12.51
C LYS A 78 -22.88 -2.92 12.52
N THR A 79 -24.05 -3.52 12.30
CA THR A 79 -24.19 -4.97 12.21
C THR A 79 -23.33 -5.58 11.10
N MET A 80 -23.29 -4.96 9.90
CA MET A 80 -22.41 -5.41 8.83
C MET A 80 -20.94 -5.31 9.23
N LYS A 81 -20.55 -4.21 9.90
CA LYS A 81 -19.17 -4.00 10.35
C LYS A 81 -18.71 -5.08 11.35
N ASP A 82 -19.60 -5.51 12.24
CA ASP A 82 -19.31 -6.53 13.25
C ASP A 82 -19.17 -7.94 12.63
N ASN A 83 -19.75 -8.14 11.44
CA ASN A 83 -19.71 -9.41 10.70
C ASN A 83 -18.72 -9.43 9.53
N LEU A 84 -17.87 -8.41 9.39
CA LEU A 84 -16.86 -8.39 8.34
C LEU A 84 -15.77 -9.44 8.55
N ASP A 85 -15.30 -10.02 7.47
CA ASP A 85 -14.06 -10.77 7.47
C ASP A 85 -12.87 -9.85 7.79
N LYS A 86 -11.80 -10.44 8.35
CA LYS A 86 -10.67 -9.69 8.91
C LYS A 86 -9.97 -8.75 7.92
N ASP A 87 -10.00 -9.09 6.64
CA ASP A 87 -9.33 -8.34 5.57
C ASP A 87 -10.30 -7.46 4.77
N GLN A 88 -11.60 -7.52 5.08
CA GLN A 88 -12.61 -6.73 4.38
C GLN A 88 -12.72 -5.30 4.92
N VAL A 89 -13.01 -4.38 4.02
CA VAL A 89 -13.34 -2.98 4.33
C VAL A 89 -14.78 -2.67 3.97
N LEU A 90 -15.54 -2.17 4.94
CA LEU A 90 -16.93 -1.72 4.73
C LEU A 90 -16.95 -0.23 4.41
N LEU A 91 -17.48 0.10 3.26
CA LEU A 91 -17.72 1.48 2.83
C LEU A 91 -19.21 1.79 2.79
N THR A 92 -19.58 3.04 3.02
CA THR A 92 -20.93 3.49 2.68
C THR A 92 -21.16 3.36 1.17
N GLU A 93 -22.41 3.35 0.74
CA GLU A 93 -22.75 3.29 -0.68
C GLU A 93 -22.06 4.38 -1.52
N VAL A 94 -21.96 5.60 -0.98
CA VAL A 94 -21.30 6.72 -1.64
C VAL A 94 -19.79 6.48 -1.73
N GLU A 95 -19.15 6.11 -0.62
CA GLU A 95 -17.71 5.81 -0.58
C GLU A 95 -17.34 4.65 -1.50
N PHE A 96 -18.18 3.60 -1.56
CA PHE A 96 -17.99 2.46 -2.45
C PHE A 96 -18.03 2.89 -3.93
N ASN A 97 -19.01 3.72 -4.30
CA ASN A 97 -19.10 4.23 -5.67
C ASN A 97 -17.90 5.12 -6.03
N VAL A 98 -17.45 5.96 -5.09
CA VAL A 98 -16.25 6.80 -5.28
C VAL A 98 -15.00 5.93 -5.45
N ALA A 99 -14.77 4.93 -4.61
CA ALA A 99 -13.63 4.01 -4.74
C ALA A 99 -13.62 3.30 -6.10
N ASN A 100 -14.78 2.84 -6.58
CA ASN A 100 -14.92 2.23 -7.91
C ASN A 100 -14.66 3.23 -9.05
N CYS A 101 -15.08 4.50 -8.90
CA CYS A 101 -14.79 5.53 -9.90
C CYS A 101 -13.31 5.82 -9.98
N ILE A 102 -12.61 5.92 -8.84
CA ILE A 102 -11.16 6.12 -8.78
C ILE A 102 -10.43 4.96 -9.45
N ALA A 103 -10.77 3.72 -9.11
CA ALA A 103 -10.14 2.53 -9.70
C ALA A 103 -10.37 2.46 -11.21
N ARG A 104 -11.60 2.75 -11.69
CA ARG A 104 -11.88 2.81 -13.14
C ARG A 104 -11.12 3.93 -13.82
N GLY A 105 -10.97 5.09 -13.19
CA GLY A 105 -10.17 6.20 -13.71
C GLY A 105 -8.70 5.83 -13.88
N ALA A 106 -8.11 5.12 -12.91
CA ALA A 106 -6.76 4.61 -13.02
C ALA A 106 -6.61 3.61 -14.18
N LEU A 107 -7.55 2.65 -14.29
CA LEU A 107 -7.55 1.66 -15.38
C LEU A 107 -7.82 2.28 -16.77
N ALA A 108 -8.47 3.42 -16.84
CA ALA A 108 -8.69 4.16 -18.09
C ALA A 108 -7.46 5.00 -18.50
N ASN A 109 -6.52 5.26 -17.60
CA ASN A 109 -5.28 5.94 -17.93
C ASN A 109 -4.31 4.95 -18.59
N PRO A 110 -3.80 5.20 -19.82
CA PRO A 110 -2.96 4.24 -20.53
C PRO A 110 -1.68 3.85 -19.77
N LEU A 111 -1.03 4.79 -19.09
CA LEU A 111 0.19 4.52 -18.33
C LEU A 111 -0.09 3.61 -17.13
N CYS A 112 -1.14 3.90 -16.36
CA CYS A 112 -1.53 3.05 -15.24
C CYS A 112 -2.03 1.68 -15.72
N ALA A 113 -2.79 1.66 -16.82
CA ALA A 113 -3.32 0.41 -17.39
C ALA A 113 -2.20 -0.53 -17.86
N THR A 114 -1.10 -0.01 -18.41
CA THR A 114 0.05 -0.81 -18.82
C THR A 114 0.63 -1.59 -17.63
N ALA A 115 0.93 -0.92 -16.53
CA ALA A 115 1.45 -1.58 -15.34
C ALA A 115 0.41 -2.52 -14.69
N LEU A 116 -0.85 -2.04 -14.53
CA LEU A 116 -1.92 -2.80 -13.87
C LEU A 116 -2.38 -4.04 -14.65
N ASN A 117 -2.16 -4.12 -15.96
CA ASN A 117 -2.50 -5.28 -16.79
C ASN A 117 -1.27 -6.05 -17.29
N HIS A 118 -0.08 -5.72 -16.79
CA HIS A 118 1.15 -6.40 -17.21
C HIS A 118 1.10 -7.90 -16.86
N THR A 119 1.53 -8.76 -17.76
CA THR A 119 1.44 -10.23 -17.58
C THR A 119 2.35 -10.75 -16.47
N ASP A 120 3.53 -10.14 -16.31
CA ASP A 120 4.56 -10.57 -15.36
C ASP A 120 4.44 -9.84 -14.02
N ARG A 121 3.37 -9.06 -13.82
CA ARG A 121 3.17 -8.35 -12.57
C ARG A 121 2.95 -9.31 -11.40
N VAL A 122 3.55 -8.99 -10.27
CA VAL A 122 3.28 -9.65 -9.00
C VAL A 122 2.84 -8.61 -8.00
N ASN A 123 1.68 -8.83 -7.37
CA ASN A 123 1.10 -7.89 -6.43
C ASN A 123 1.51 -8.22 -5.00
N GLU A 124 1.66 -7.18 -4.16
CA GLU A 124 1.78 -7.32 -2.72
C GLU A 124 2.92 -8.27 -2.26
N VAL A 125 4.05 -8.26 -2.97
CA VAL A 125 5.21 -9.10 -2.66
C VAL A 125 5.86 -8.66 -1.35
N SER A 126 5.93 -9.55 -0.37
CA SER A 126 6.60 -9.28 0.90
C SER A 126 8.05 -9.71 0.85
N ILE A 127 8.96 -8.77 1.03
CA ILE A 127 10.40 -8.98 0.94
C ILE A 127 11.03 -8.66 2.31
N PHE A 128 11.85 -9.58 2.80
CA PHE A 128 12.61 -9.43 4.04
C PHE A 128 14.06 -9.77 3.75
N VAL A 129 14.97 -8.88 4.10
CA VAL A 129 16.41 -9.07 3.90
C VAL A 129 17.19 -8.38 5.00
N GLU A 130 18.27 -9.00 5.43
CA GLU A 130 19.20 -8.40 6.38
C GLU A 130 20.12 -7.43 5.64
N ASP A 131 20.17 -6.20 6.10
CA ASP A 131 21.09 -5.20 5.57
C ASP A 131 22.52 -5.49 6.04
N PRO A 132 23.46 -5.74 5.13
CA PRO A 132 24.84 -6.14 5.49
C PRO A 132 25.63 -5.02 6.20
N ILE A 133 25.19 -3.77 6.09
CA ILE A 133 25.87 -2.62 6.70
C ILE A 133 25.43 -2.44 8.14
N SER A 134 24.13 -2.45 8.38
CA SER A 134 23.58 -2.18 9.73
C SER A 134 23.25 -3.44 10.54
N GLY A 135 23.18 -4.61 9.90
CA GLY A 135 22.70 -5.85 10.51
C GLY A 135 21.20 -5.85 10.81
N LEU A 136 20.47 -4.84 10.36
CA LEU A 136 19.03 -4.74 10.60
C LEU A 136 18.24 -5.53 9.55
N MET A 137 17.19 -6.20 9.98
CA MET A 137 16.22 -6.78 9.06
C MET A 137 15.41 -5.64 8.42
N LEU A 138 15.51 -5.50 7.10
CA LEU A 138 14.66 -4.63 6.31
C LEU A 138 13.44 -5.38 5.82
N LYS A 139 12.32 -4.68 5.66
CA LYS A 139 11.12 -5.24 5.04
C LYS A 139 10.46 -4.24 4.10
N THR A 140 10.01 -4.73 2.96
CA THR A 140 9.22 -3.96 2.00
C THR A 140 8.09 -4.79 1.44
N ARG A 141 7.06 -4.10 0.97
CA ARG A 141 5.91 -4.70 0.29
C ARG A 141 5.40 -3.68 -0.73
N PRO A 142 5.98 -3.67 -1.95
CA PRO A 142 5.44 -2.87 -3.03
C PRO A 142 4.05 -3.35 -3.40
N ASP A 143 3.20 -2.44 -3.83
CA ASP A 143 1.85 -2.76 -4.26
C ASP A 143 1.87 -3.64 -5.52
N LEU A 144 2.85 -3.37 -6.40
CA LEU A 144 3.03 -4.12 -7.65
C LEU A 144 4.52 -4.13 -8.02
N MET A 145 4.99 -5.26 -8.50
CA MET A 145 6.35 -5.44 -9.01
C MET A 145 6.29 -6.05 -10.41
N ILE A 146 7.07 -5.50 -11.33
CA ILE A 146 7.29 -6.01 -12.69
C ILE A 146 8.80 -6.14 -12.88
N GLU A 147 9.32 -7.35 -12.65
CA GLU A 147 10.76 -7.58 -12.67
C GLU A 147 11.34 -7.44 -14.09
N SER A 148 10.57 -7.82 -15.11
CA SER A 148 10.95 -7.63 -16.53
C SER A 148 11.10 -6.16 -16.94
N GLU A 149 10.52 -5.22 -16.16
CA GLU A 149 10.68 -3.77 -16.34
C GLU A 149 11.61 -3.16 -15.27
N ASN A 150 12.24 -3.97 -14.41
CA ASN A 150 13.09 -3.54 -13.30
C ASN A 150 12.40 -2.53 -12.35
N THR A 151 11.07 -2.57 -12.26
CA THR A 151 10.27 -1.52 -11.60
C THR A 151 9.36 -2.08 -10.52
N VAL A 152 9.29 -1.34 -9.41
CA VAL A 152 8.24 -1.48 -8.40
C VAL A 152 7.33 -0.26 -8.41
N TYR A 153 6.04 -0.51 -8.22
CA TYR A 153 4.99 0.52 -8.21
C TYR A 153 4.30 0.57 -6.86
N ASP A 154 3.80 1.77 -6.53
CA ASP A 154 3.06 1.99 -5.30
C ASP A 154 1.87 2.92 -5.56
N VAL A 155 0.67 2.42 -5.33
CA VAL A 155 -0.58 3.14 -5.60
C VAL A 155 -0.84 4.16 -4.50
N LYS A 156 -1.01 5.41 -4.88
CA LYS A 156 -1.34 6.50 -3.95
C LYS A 156 -2.67 7.15 -4.29
N THR A 157 -3.55 7.21 -3.31
CA THR A 157 -4.78 8.00 -3.41
C THR A 157 -4.53 9.42 -2.88
N THR A 158 -4.92 10.43 -3.64
CA THR A 158 -4.75 11.84 -3.31
C THR A 158 -6.03 12.62 -3.57
N GLN A 159 -6.17 13.76 -2.90
CA GLN A 159 -7.24 14.73 -3.19
C GLN A 159 -6.89 15.66 -4.36
N ASP A 160 -5.60 15.81 -4.65
CA ASP A 160 -5.09 16.66 -5.74
C ASP A 160 -4.02 15.89 -6.52
N ALA A 161 -4.45 15.29 -7.64
CA ALA A 161 -3.58 14.55 -8.54
C ALA A 161 -2.90 15.44 -9.60
N SER A 162 -3.00 16.77 -9.51
CA SER A 162 -2.21 17.65 -10.37
C SER A 162 -0.71 17.44 -10.11
N PRO A 163 0.18 17.66 -11.09
CA PRO A 163 1.62 17.48 -10.89
C PRO A 163 2.16 18.26 -9.68
N SER A 164 1.71 19.51 -9.49
CA SER A 164 2.13 20.32 -8.34
C SER A 164 1.53 19.85 -7.01
N GLY A 165 0.28 19.40 -7.02
CA GLY A 165 -0.39 18.81 -5.84
C GLY A 165 0.29 17.54 -5.38
N PHE A 166 0.51 16.62 -6.30
CA PHE A 166 1.17 15.35 -6.02
C PHE A 166 2.63 15.52 -5.57
N LEU A 167 3.38 16.45 -6.20
CA LEU A 167 4.75 16.76 -5.76
C LEU A 167 4.80 17.25 -4.31
N ARG A 168 3.85 18.10 -3.89
CA ARG A 168 3.75 18.52 -2.48
C ARG A 168 3.50 17.32 -1.56
N GLU A 169 2.67 16.37 -1.97
CA GLU A 169 2.43 15.14 -1.18
C GLU A 169 3.66 14.23 -1.16
N CYS A 170 4.39 14.10 -2.26
CA CYS A 170 5.65 13.34 -2.30
C CYS A 170 6.64 13.83 -1.24
N VAL A 171 6.79 15.16 -1.11
CA VAL A 171 7.65 15.77 -0.08
C VAL A 171 7.03 15.58 1.31
N LYS A 172 5.74 15.92 1.46
CA LYS A 172 5.01 15.84 2.74
C LYS A 172 5.01 14.43 3.34
N TYR A 173 4.80 13.41 2.54
CA TYR A 173 4.73 12.01 3.00
C TYR A 173 6.03 11.24 2.82
N GLY A 174 7.04 11.80 2.14
CA GLY A 174 8.36 11.19 1.92
C GLY A 174 8.29 9.98 1.01
N TYR A 175 7.59 10.08 -0.12
CA TYR A 175 7.50 8.97 -1.08
C TYR A 175 8.85 8.66 -1.71
N PHE A 176 9.73 9.65 -1.87
CA PHE A 176 11.13 9.45 -2.29
C PHE A 176 11.92 8.53 -1.33
N LEU A 177 11.69 8.64 0.00
CA LEU A 177 12.28 7.72 0.96
C LEU A 177 11.70 6.31 0.86
N GLN A 178 10.43 6.22 0.53
CA GLN A 178 9.76 4.94 0.29
C GLN A 178 10.33 4.26 -0.94
N GLY A 179 10.44 4.98 -2.05
CA GLY A 179 11.03 4.46 -3.28
C GLY A 179 12.46 3.99 -3.09
N ALA A 180 13.31 4.83 -2.49
CA ALA A 180 14.71 4.45 -2.19
C ALA A 180 14.78 3.18 -1.31
N HIS A 181 13.95 3.08 -0.27
CA HIS A 181 13.89 1.91 0.59
C HIS A 181 13.41 0.66 -0.16
N TYR A 182 12.43 0.78 -1.05
CA TYR A 182 11.92 -0.34 -1.84
C TYR A 182 12.99 -0.87 -2.79
N VAL A 183 13.57 0.01 -3.61
CA VAL A 183 14.63 -0.37 -4.56
C VAL A 183 15.81 -1.01 -3.83
N TYR A 184 16.31 -0.37 -2.78
CA TYR A 184 17.43 -0.87 -1.99
C TYR A 184 17.15 -2.27 -1.41
N THR A 185 15.97 -2.45 -0.81
CA THR A 185 15.58 -3.74 -0.20
C THR A 185 15.42 -4.84 -1.25
N CYS A 186 14.85 -4.52 -2.42
CA CYS A 186 14.73 -5.44 -3.54
C CYS A 186 16.12 -5.87 -4.06
N GLN A 187 17.03 -4.93 -4.27
CA GLN A 187 18.39 -5.20 -4.73
C GLN A 187 19.18 -6.07 -3.74
N LEU A 188 19.09 -5.80 -2.45
CA LEU A 188 19.67 -6.66 -1.42
C LEU A 188 19.09 -8.08 -1.41
N ALA A 189 17.83 -8.23 -1.80
CA ALA A 189 17.19 -9.54 -1.97
C ALA A 189 17.56 -10.25 -3.28
N GLY A 190 18.41 -9.65 -4.12
CA GLY A 190 18.85 -10.21 -5.40
C GLY A 190 17.85 -10.03 -6.54
N LEU A 191 16.85 -9.16 -6.37
CA LEU A 191 15.90 -8.81 -7.42
C LEU A 191 16.46 -7.66 -8.28
N ASP A 192 16.30 -7.77 -9.60
CA ASP A 192 16.78 -6.74 -10.54
C ASP A 192 15.79 -5.59 -10.65
N ILE A 193 15.69 -4.83 -9.55
CA ILE A 193 14.81 -3.65 -9.43
C ILE A 193 15.67 -2.40 -9.31
N SER A 194 15.47 -1.44 -10.20
CA SER A 194 16.18 -0.16 -10.23
C SER A 194 15.27 1.06 -10.18
N GLU A 195 13.96 0.89 -10.42
CA GLU A 195 13.01 1.97 -10.53
C GLU A 195 11.85 1.84 -9.53
N PHE A 196 11.34 3.00 -9.12
CA PHE A 196 10.11 3.15 -8.31
C PHE A 196 9.17 4.15 -8.98
N SER A 197 7.92 3.74 -9.20
CA SER A 197 6.90 4.52 -9.88
C SER A 197 5.59 4.62 -9.07
#